data_cd53f1336f7a5e774c3dc88fb6ca9080
#
_entry.id   cd53f1336f7a5e774c3dc88fb6ca9080
#
_cell.length_a   1.000
_cell.length_b   1.000
_cell.length_c   1.000
_cell.angle_alpha   90.00
_cell.angle_beta   90.00
_cell.angle_gamma   90.00
#
_symmetry.space_group_name_H-M   'P 1'
#
loop_
_entity.id
_entity.type
_entity.pdbx_description
1 polymer ?
#
loop_
_entity_poly.entity_id
_entity_poly.type
_entity_poly.pdbx_seq_one_letter_code
_entity_poly.pdbx_strand_id
1 'polypeptide(L)'
;MNLRNLFSRRLAVAAMLTVLSTSAALAHVKNLSVLGSFDGHDIGVVQGGTLQASGSGAGNASHIGRFTYIVNATVNLADNSSTGVFLLVFNNGDVIHGSLAGLGESTAPNAAHIVENLTINGGTGRFEGATGSLKFDRIVDGSTLPAFESSSGTLTGTISIVK
;
A
#
# COMPACT_ATOMS: atom_id res chain seq x y z
N MET A 1 -41.75 -33.31 -76.90
CA MET A 1 -42.69 -32.63 -75.99
C MET A 1 -41.96 -32.33 -74.68
N ASN A 2 -41.70 -31.14 -74.50
CA ASN A 2 -41.00 -30.27 -73.46
C ASN A 2 -40.71 -30.90 -72.13
N LEU A 3 -39.41 -30.89 -71.81
CA LEU A 3 -38.89 -30.98 -70.43
C LEU A 3 -38.24 -29.68 -70.07
N ARG A 4 -38.81 -29.05 -69.11
CA ARG A 4 -38.39 -27.77 -68.61
C ARG A 4 -37.27 -27.90 -67.53
N ASN A 5 -36.19 -27.29 -67.79
CA ASN A 5 -35.06 -27.16 -66.89
C ASN A 5 -35.41 -26.48 -65.54
N LEU A 6 -35.21 -27.20 -64.49
CA LEU A 6 -35.20 -26.62 -63.14
C LEU A 6 -33.77 -26.16 -62.79
N PHE A 7 -33.58 -24.86 -62.76
CA PHE A 7 -32.38 -24.25 -62.26
C PHE A 7 -32.32 -24.30 -60.70
N SER A 8 -31.48 -25.15 -60.19
CA SER A 8 -31.16 -25.13 -58.74
C SER A 8 -30.20 -24.01 -58.46
N ARG A 9 -30.70 -22.94 -57.86
CA ARG A 9 -29.87 -21.87 -57.28
C ARG A 9 -29.20 -22.40 -56.00
N ARG A 10 -27.91 -22.63 -56.07
CA ARG A 10 -27.10 -22.87 -54.90
C ARG A 10 -26.80 -21.54 -54.22
N LEU A 11 -27.43 -21.28 -53.08
CA LEU A 11 -27.13 -20.14 -52.21
C LEU A 11 -25.81 -20.46 -51.48
N ALA A 12 -24.73 -19.80 -51.85
CA ALA A 12 -23.49 -19.84 -51.10
C ALA A 12 -23.61 -18.90 -49.93
N VAL A 13 -23.77 -19.42 -48.73
CA VAL A 13 -23.67 -18.64 -47.48
C VAL A 13 -22.19 -18.55 -47.16
N ALA A 14 -21.60 -17.37 -47.43
CA ALA A 14 -20.27 -17.05 -46.95
C ALA A 14 -20.34 -16.68 -45.45
N ALA A 15 -19.95 -17.61 -44.60
CA ALA A 15 -19.77 -17.34 -43.18
C ALA A 15 -18.50 -16.50 -43.00
N MET A 16 -18.69 -15.21 -42.77
CA MET A 16 -17.61 -14.29 -42.45
C MET A 16 -17.22 -14.49 -40.97
N LEU A 17 -16.17 -15.27 -40.76
CA LEU A 17 -15.60 -15.49 -39.43
C LEU A 17 -14.78 -14.23 -39.06
N THR A 18 -15.39 -13.29 -38.32
CA THR A 18 -14.69 -12.17 -37.70
C THR A 18 -13.91 -12.69 -36.50
N VAL A 19 -12.61 -12.92 -36.70
CA VAL A 19 -11.67 -13.15 -35.59
C VAL A 19 -11.50 -11.84 -34.85
N LEU A 20 -12.19 -11.67 -33.72
CA LEU A 20 -11.86 -10.62 -32.76
C LEU A 20 -10.51 -10.98 -32.11
N SER A 21 -9.45 -10.41 -32.61
CA SER A 21 -8.16 -10.41 -31.92
C SER A 21 -8.26 -9.47 -30.71
N THR A 22 -8.56 -9.99 -29.54
CA THR A 22 -8.38 -9.30 -28.28
C THR A 22 -6.88 -9.18 -28.05
N SER A 23 -6.28 -8.06 -28.43
CA SER A 23 -4.94 -7.70 -27.98
C SER A 23 -5.02 -7.48 -26.47
N ALA A 24 -4.57 -8.46 -25.68
CA ALA A 24 -4.30 -8.26 -24.28
C ALA A 24 -3.18 -7.20 -24.18
N ALA A 25 -3.54 -5.99 -23.80
CA ALA A 25 -2.55 -4.98 -23.46
C ALA A 25 -1.72 -5.55 -22.32
N LEU A 26 -0.42 -5.76 -22.56
CA LEU A 26 0.52 -6.16 -21.52
C LEU A 26 0.61 -4.98 -20.53
N ALA A 27 -0.01 -5.15 -19.37
CA ALA A 27 0.08 -4.16 -18.31
C ALA A 27 1.54 -3.95 -17.93
N HIS A 28 2.04 -2.73 -18.09
CA HIS A 28 3.41 -2.39 -17.75
C HIS A 28 3.51 -2.13 -16.25
N VAL A 29 4.29 -2.96 -15.54
CA VAL A 29 4.57 -2.75 -14.11
C VAL A 29 5.72 -1.77 -13.96
N LYS A 30 5.49 -0.68 -13.24
CA LYS A 30 6.52 0.28 -12.87
C LYS A 30 6.86 0.13 -11.39
N ASN A 31 8.13 -0.11 -11.08
CA ASN A 31 8.65 -0.15 -9.73
C ASN A 31 9.21 1.22 -9.33
N LEU A 32 8.76 1.74 -8.19
CA LEU A 32 9.21 2.98 -7.58
C LEU A 32 10.03 2.64 -6.33
N SER A 33 11.32 2.97 -6.35
CA SER A 33 12.16 2.88 -5.16
C SER A 33 11.86 4.08 -4.25
N VAL A 34 11.47 3.83 -3.03
CA VAL A 34 11.07 4.84 -2.05
C VAL A 34 12.17 5.01 -1.02
N LEU A 35 12.59 6.26 -0.81
CA LEU A 35 13.51 6.67 0.24
C LEU A 35 13.08 8.05 0.72
N GLY A 36 12.81 8.20 2.02
CA GLY A 36 12.35 9.44 2.60
C GLY A 36 12.44 9.47 4.11
N SER A 37 11.96 10.56 4.68
CA SER A 37 11.87 10.77 6.12
C SER A 37 10.48 11.25 6.50
N PHE A 38 10.15 11.08 7.76
CA PHE A 38 8.90 11.54 8.33
C PHE A 38 9.09 11.90 9.81
N ASP A 39 8.17 12.71 10.31
CA ASP A 39 7.98 12.99 11.70
C ASP A 39 6.49 13.09 12.05
N GLY A 40 6.19 12.90 13.33
CA GLY A 40 4.82 12.87 13.82
C GLY A 40 4.78 12.58 15.31
N HIS A 41 3.70 11.98 15.73
CA HIS A 41 3.45 11.61 17.12
C HIS A 41 2.63 10.33 17.20
N ASP A 42 2.80 9.64 18.31
CA ASP A 42 2.07 8.44 18.65
C ASP A 42 1.32 8.63 19.97
N ILE A 43 0.21 7.94 20.11
CA ILE A 43 -0.52 7.77 21.37
C ILE A 43 -0.78 6.29 21.58
N GLY A 44 -0.84 5.86 22.84
CA GLY A 44 -1.08 4.46 23.14
C GLY A 44 -1.93 4.26 24.39
N VAL A 45 -2.72 3.20 24.38
CA VAL A 45 -3.53 2.78 25.55
C VAL A 45 -3.22 1.31 25.84
N VAL A 46 -2.74 1.05 27.05
CA VAL A 46 -2.47 -0.31 27.52
C VAL A 46 -3.76 -0.99 27.93
N GLN A 47 -4.02 -2.17 27.38
CA GLN A 47 -5.18 -2.99 27.70
C GLN A 47 -4.82 -4.48 27.66
N GLY A 48 -4.93 -5.16 28.78
CA GLY A 48 -4.84 -6.63 28.83
C GLY A 48 -3.53 -7.24 28.30
N GLY A 49 -2.37 -6.59 28.55
CA GLY A 49 -1.08 -7.09 28.08
C GLY A 49 -0.73 -6.69 26.66
N THR A 50 -1.55 -5.84 26.05
CA THR A 50 -1.29 -5.21 24.74
C THR A 50 -1.30 -3.69 24.86
N LEU A 51 -0.62 -3.01 23.93
CA LEU A 51 -0.70 -1.58 23.73
C LEU A 51 -1.44 -1.34 22.41
N GLN A 52 -2.56 -0.62 22.47
CA GLN A 52 -3.23 -0.11 21.27
C GLN A 52 -2.58 1.23 20.92
N ALA A 53 -1.78 1.23 19.86
CA ALA A 53 -1.03 2.39 19.42
C ALA A 53 -1.67 3.01 18.17
N SER A 54 -1.73 4.34 18.15
CA SER A 54 -2.13 5.12 16.98
C SER A 54 -1.10 6.21 16.73
N GLY A 55 -0.49 6.19 15.56
CA GLY A 55 0.51 7.16 15.12
C GLY A 55 0.02 7.96 13.93
N SER A 56 0.41 9.22 13.86
CA SER A 56 0.15 10.08 12.71
C SER A 56 1.25 11.12 12.53
N GLY A 57 1.46 11.56 11.30
CA GLY A 57 2.46 12.57 11.00
C GLY A 57 2.54 12.85 9.51
N ALA A 58 3.66 13.45 9.12
CA ALA A 58 3.91 13.82 7.74
C ALA A 58 5.34 13.50 7.31
N GLY A 59 5.54 13.28 6.04
CA GLY A 59 6.84 12.98 5.48
C GLY A 59 6.98 13.39 4.02
N ASN A 60 8.17 13.14 3.51
CA ASN A 60 8.47 13.33 2.10
C ASN A 60 9.43 12.24 1.64
N ALA A 61 9.13 11.62 0.51
CA ALA A 61 9.97 10.56 -0.04
C ALA A 61 10.10 10.65 -1.56
N SER A 62 11.19 10.08 -2.08
CA SER A 62 11.45 10.00 -3.51
C SER A 62 10.29 9.30 -4.23
N HIS A 63 10.00 9.73 -5.46
CA HIS A 63 9.00 9.18 -6.39
C HIS A 63 7.54 9.29 -5.92
N ILE A 64 7.27 9.42 -4.62
CA ILE A 64 5.91 9.55 -4.08
C ILE A 64 5.60 10.96 -3.58
N GLY A 65 6.61 11.76 -3.22
CA GLY A 65 6.46 13.15 -2.78
C GLY A 65 6.02 13.26 -1.32
N ARG A 66 5.34 14.37 -0.99
CA ARG A 66 4.82 14.62 0.36
C ARG A 66 3.62 13.75 0.65
N PHE A 67 3.58 13.24 1.87
CA PHE A 67 2.48 12.43 2.39
C PHE A 67 2.20 12.77 3.86
N THR A 68 0.98 12.49 4.30
CA THR A 68 0.65 12.26 5.70
C THR A 68 0.46 10.77 5.92
N TYR A 69 0.74 10.30 7.14
CA TYR A 69 0.52 8.89 7.47
C TYR A 69 -0.39 8.75 8.68
N ILE A 70 -1.08 7.62 8.73
CA ILE A 70 -1.81 7.13 9.89
C ILE A 70 -1.41 5.66 10.05
N VAL A 71 -1.08 5.29 11.27
CA VAL A 71 -0.78 3.91 11.70
C VAL A 71 -1.68 3.56 12.87
N ASN A 72 -2.30 2.39 12.83
CA ASN A 72 -2.99 1.81 13.98
C ASN A 72 -2.44 0.40 14.18
N ALA A 73 -1.87 0.14 15.34
CA ALA A 73 -1.21 -1.11 15.66
C ALA A 73 -1.59 -1.63 17.04
N THR A 74 -1.62 -2.93 17.17
CA THR A 74 -1.63 -3.63 18.45
C THR A 74 -0.24 -4.18 18.72
N VAL A 75 0.37 -3.75 19.82
CA VAL A 75 1.68 -4.20 20.28
C VAL A 75 1.49 -5.22 21.38
N ASN A 76 2.11 -6.39 21.28
CA ASN A 76 2.19 -7.37 22.35
C ASN A 76 3.31 -6.95 23.32
N LEU A 77 2.97 -6.64 24.57
CA LEU A 77 3.93 -6.19 25.57
C LEU A 77 4.84 -7.31 26.12
N ALA A 78 4.59 -8.56 25.77
CA ALA A 78 5.44 -9.67 26.19
C ALA A 78 6.71 -9.82 25.32
N ASP A 79 6.62 -9.44 24.05
CA ASP A 79 7.71 -9.58 23.07
C ASP A 79 7.94 -8.34 22.20
N ASN A 80 7.17 -7.28 22.44
CA ASN A 80 7.18 -6.01 21.68
C ASN A 80 6.90 -6.17 20.18
N SER A 81 6.34 -7.28 19.74
CA SER A 81 5.88 -7.45 18.39
C SER A 81 4.61 -6.61 18.14
N SER A 82 4.46 -6.10 16.95
CA SER A 82 3.29 -5.31 16.55
C SER A 82 2.68 -5.82 15.25
N THR A 83 1.36 -5.69 15.16
CA THR A 83 0.61 -5.88 13.90
C THR A 83 -0.46 -4.82 13.78
N GLY A 84 -0.78 -4.43 12.54
CA GLY A 84 -1.77 -3.38 12.35
C GLY A 84 -1.98 -3.01 10.89
N VAL A 85 -2.44 -1.78 10.69
CA VAL A 85 -2.72 -1.20 9.37
C VAL A 85 -2.09 0.17 9.25
N PHE A 86 -1.79 0.57 8.01
CA PHE A 86 -1.30 1.90 7.70
C PHE A 86 -2.05 2.54 6.54
N LEU A 87 -2.01 3.84 6.51
CA LEU A 87 -2.52 4.69 5.45
C LEU A 87 -1.48 5.78 5.15
N LEU A 88 -1.13 5.96 3.87
CA LEU A 88 -0.40 7.13 3.37
C LEU A 88 -1.37 7.93 2.50
N VAL A 89 -1.54 9.22 2.81
CA VAL A 89 -2.39 10.14 2.06
C VAL A 89 -1.51 11.21 1.42
N PHE A 90 -1.63 11.38 0.12
CA PHE A 90 -0.84 12.33 -0.66
C PHE A 90 -1.59 13.65 -0.89
N ASN A 91 -0.85 14.73 -1.21
CA ASN A 91 -1.41 16.06 -1.36
C ASN A 91 -2.51 16.18 -2.44
N ASN A 92 -2.53 15.28 -3.40
CA ASN A 92 -3.56 15.23 -4.46
C ASN A 92 -4.77 14.36 -4.09
N GLY A 93 -4.83 13.82 -2.85
CA GLY A 93 -5.89 12.94 -2.38
C GLY A 93 -5.72 11.47 -2.72
N ASP A 94 -4.68 11.09 -3.45
CA ASP A 94 -4.35 9.67 -3.66
C ASP A 94 -3.97 9.01 -2.32
N VAL A 95 -4.14 7.70 -2.25
CA VAL A 95 -3.92 6.92 -1.02
C VAL A 95 -3.13 5.66 -1.34
N ILE A 96 -2.27 5.25 -0.42
CA ILE A 96 -1.73 3.89 -0.32
C ILE A 96 -2.17 3.34 1.04
N HIS A 97 -2.59 2.09 1.10
CA HIS A 97 -2.98 1.41 2.34
C HIS A 97 -2.48 -0.02 2.39
N GLY A 98 -2.38 -0.55 3.59
CA GLY A 98 -1.94 -1.91 3.78
C GLY A 98 -1.88 -2.34 5.23
N SER A 99 -1.23 -3.47 5.45
CA SER A 99 -0.95 -4.04 6.75
C SER A 99 0.48 -3.79 7.17
N LEU A 100 0.73 -3.81 8.47
CA LEU A 100 2.07 -3.72 9.05
C LEU A 100 2.33 -4.85 10.04
N ALA A 101 3.59 -5.21 10.16
CA ALA A 101 4.13 -6.03 11.23
C ALA A 101 5.48 -5.48 11.64
N GLY A 102 5.74 -5.41 12.93
CA GLY A 102 6.95 -4.76 13.45
C GLY A 102 7.45 -5.34 14.75
N LEU A 103 8.59 -4.82 15.16
CA LEU A 103 9.22 -5.12 16.44
C LEU A 103 9.77 -3.82 17.02
N GLY A 104 9.57 -3.60 18.31
CA GLY A 104 10.11 -2.49 19.08
C GLY A 104 11.20 -2.95 20.04
N GLU A 105 12.25 -2.14 20.18
CA GLU A 105 13.29 -2.30 21.19
C GLU A 105 13.34 -1.05 22.07
N SER A 106 13.24 -1.22 23.38
CA SER A 106 13.39 -0.10 24.32
C SER A 106 14.84 0.39 24.28
N THR A 107 15.04 1.67 24.01
CA THR A 107 16.35 2.33 23.97
C THR A 107 16.61 3.18 25.20
N ALA A 108 15.55 3.64 25.87
CA ALA A 108 15.58 4.39 27.13
C ALA A 108 14.24 4.20 27.88
N PRO A 109 14.08 4.68 29.12
CA PRO A 109 12.85 4.48 29.90
C PRO A 109 11.55 4.90 29.22
N ASN A 110 11.60 5.88 28.32
CA ASN A 110 10.42 6.36 27.57
C ASN A 110 10.70 6.42 26.06
N ALA A 111 11.69 5.70 25.56
CA ALA A 111 12.01 5.70 24.13
C ALA A 111 12.18 4.31 23.60
N ALA A 112 11.75 4.10 22.37
CA ALA A 112 11.89 2.86 21.65
C ALA A 112 12.34 3.08 20.20
N HIS A 113 13.17 2.19 19.71
CA HIS A 113 13.45 2.02 18.30
C HIS A 113 12.45 1.00 17.72
N ILE A 114 11.71 1.38 16.71
CA ILE A 114 10.67 0.54 16.12
C ILE A 114 10.94 0.35 14.64
N VAL A 115 10.94 -0.91 14.20
CA VAL A 115 11.03 -1.28 12.78
C VAL A 115 9.74 -1.97 12.38
N GLU A 116 9.03 -1.41 11.42
CA GLU A 116 7.77 -1.93 10.90
C GLU A 116 7.88 -2.20 9.40
N ASN A 117 7.56 -3.43 9.01
CA ASN A 117 7.42 -3.83 7.62
C ASN A 117 5.97 -3.62 7.19
N LEU A 118 5.78 -2.82 6.15
CA LEU A 118 4.49 -2.43 5.61
C LEU A 118 4.26 -3.18 4.31
N THR A 119 3.20 -3.98 4.26
CA THR A 119 2.76 -4.66 3.02
C THR A 119 1.67 -3.83 2.37
N ILE A 120 1.89 -3.40 1.13
CA ILE A 120 0.93 -2.60 0.37
C ILE A 120 -0.17 -3.52 -0.17
N ASN A 121 -1.41 -3.28 0.23
CA ASN A 121 -2.58 -4.04 -0.20
C ASN A 121 -3.39 -3.32 -1.29
N GLY A 122 -3.00 -2.09 -1.64
CA GLY A 122 -3.63 -1.31 -2.70
C GLY A 122 -3.48 0.20 -2.49
N GLY A 123 -4.20 0.95 -3.30
CA GLY A 123 -4.25 2.40 -3.24
C GLY A 123 -5.32 2.97 -4.17
N THR A 124 -5.35 4.30 -4.27
CA THR A 124 -6.26 5.03 -5.15
C THR A 124 -5.50 5.95 -6.10
N GLY A 125 -6.18 6.44 -7.14
CA GLY A 125 -5.61 7.36 -8.12
C GLY A 125 -4.37 6.76 -8.81
N ARG A 126 -3.24 7.44 -8.75
CA ARG A 126 -1.98 6.93 -9.36
C ARG A 126 -1.43 5.66 -8.73
N PHE A 127 -1.98 5.25 -7.58
CA PHE A 127 -1.61 4.04 -6.85
C PHE A 127 -2.69 2.96 -6.89
N GLU A 128 -3.69 3.10 -7.76
CA GLU A 128 -4.69 2.05 -7.95
C GLU A 128 -4.02 0.72 -8.33
N GLY A 129 -4.37 -0.35 -7.61
CA GLY A 129 -3.75 -1.66 -7.79
C GLY A 129 -2.29 -1.76 -7.35
N ALA A 130 -1.77 -0.77 -6.61
CA ALA A 130 -0.40 -0.80 -6.11
C ALA A 130 -0.17 -1.99 -5.19
N THR A 131 1.05 -2.56 -5.31
CA THR A 131 1.57 -3.61 -4.43
C THR A 131 3.00 -3.27 -4.03
N GLY A 132 3.58 -4.07 -3.15
CA GLY A 132 4.97 -3.89 -2.74
C GLY A 132 5.13 -3.88 -1.23
N SER A 133 6.31 -3.44 -0.79
CA SER A 133 6.63 -3.34 0.63
C SER A 133 7.41 -2.07 0.93
N LEU A 134 7.07 -1.48 2.06
CA LEU A 134 7.80 -0.36 2.65
C LEU A 134 8.27 -0.74 4.05
N LYS A 135 9.21 0.01 4.59
CA LYS A 135 9.70 -0.12 5.95
C LYS A 135 9.67 1.25 6.62
N PHE A 136 9.02 1.36 7.76
CA PHE A 136 9.25 2.39 8.74
C PHE A 136 10.38 1.95 9.69
N ASP A 137 11.35 2.84 9.87
CA ASP A 137 12.47 2.65 10.79
C ASP A 137 12.54 3.94 11.61
N ARG A 138 12.06 3.90 12.86
CA ARG A 138 11.75 5.11 13.62
C ARG A 138 12.10 5.02 15.10
N ILE A 139 12.35 6.18 15.68
CA ILE A 139 12.41 6.35 17.12
C ILE A 139 11.11 6.97 17.60
N VAL A 140 10.57 6.44 18.66
CA VAL A 140 9.44 6.99 19.42
C VAL A 140 9.97 7.42 20.78
N ASP A 141 9.69 8.66 21.18
CA ASP A 141 10.18 9.25 22.43
C ASP A 141 9.04 9.94 23.19
N GLY A 142 8.65 9.36 24.32
CA GLY A 142 7.64 9.85 25.25
C GLY A 142 8.20 10.72 26.38
N SER A 143 9.49 11.07 26.34
CA SER A 143 10.13 11.85 27.43
C SER A 143 9.62 13.27 27.55
N THR A 144 9.01 13.83 26.50
CA THR A 144 8.65 15.24 26.41
C THR A 144 7.20 15.56 26.78
N LEU A 145 6.26 14.61 26.63
CA LEU A 145 4.83 14.84 26.90
C LEU A 145 4.17 13.56 27.44
N PRO A 146 3.43 13.62 28.55
CA PRO A 146 2.84 12.42 29.18
C PRO A 146 1.74 11.72 28.38
N ALA A 147 1.22 12.35 27.32
CA ALA A 147 0.12 11.82 26.50
C ALA A 147 0.48 11.63 25.03
N PHE A 148 1.60 12.16 24.57
CA PHE A 148 2.03 12.09 23.19
C PHE A 148 3.51 11.74 23.13
N GLU A 149 3.83 10.74 22.33
CA GLU A 149 5.20 10.36 22.05
C GLU A 149 5.60 10.95 20.70
N SER A 150 6.72 11.66 20.64
CA SER A 150 7.24 12.12 19.35
C SER A 150 7.75 10.93 18.54
N SER A 151 7.54 10.96 17.25
CA SER A 151 7.97 9.92 16.34
C SER A 151 8.71 10.51 15.16
N SER A 152 9.90 9.99 14.86
CA SER A 152 10.66 10.41 13.69
C SER A 152 11.45 9.26 13.09
N GLY A 153 11.61 9.24 11.77
CA GLY A 153 12.30 8.13 11.13
C GLY A 153 12.40 8.21 9.62
N THR A 154 12.71 7.06 9.03
CA THR A 154 12.86 6.90 7.59
C THR A 154 11.79 5.96 7.03
N LEU A 155 11.35 6.26 5.81
CA LEU A 155 10.51 5.40 4.99
C LEU A 155 11.34 4.91 3.80
N THR A 156 11.48 3.59 3.67
CA THR A 156 12.22 2.96 2.55
C THR A 156 11.42 1.83 1.95
N GLY A 157 11.74 1.42 0.72
CA GLY A 157 11.15 0.24 0.10
C GLY A 157 10.82 0.39 -1.38
N THR A 158 9.85 -0.38 -1.85
CA THR A 158 9.45 -0.41 -3.27
C THR A 158 7.94 -0.47 -3.40
N ILE A 159 7.40 0.32 -4.31
CA ILE A 159 6.01 0.31 -4.72
C ILE A 159 5.95 -0.11 -6.19
N SER A 160 5.16 -1.12 -6.50
CA SER A 160 4.87 -1.58 -7.86
C SER A 160 3.49 -1.08 -8.26
N ILE A 161 3.40 -0.36 -9.38
CA ILE A 161 2.15 0.14 -9.95
C ILE A 161 1.96 -0.40 -11.35
N VAL A 162 0.73 -0.76 -11.70
CA VAL A 162 0.33 -1.21 -13.03
C VAL A 162 -0.13 0.01 -13.83
N LYS A 163 0.37 0.14 -15.07
CA LYS A 163 -0.03 1.21 -15.99
C LYS A 163 -0.62 0.65 -17.26
#